data_700721846f45e875a7c162a23799bc6b
#
_entry.id   700721846f45e875a7c162a23799bc6b
#
_cell.length_a   1.000
_cell.length_b   1.000
_cell.length_c   1.000
_cell.angle_alpha   90.00
_cell.angle_beta   90.00
_cell.angle_gamma   90.00
#
_symmetry.space_group_name_H-M   'P 1'
#
loop_
_entity.id
_entity.type
_entity.pdbx_description
1 polymer ?
#
loop_
_entity_poly.entity_id
_entity_poly.type
_entity_poly.pdbx_seq_one_letter_code
_entity_poly.pdbx_strand_id
1 'polypeptide(L)'
;MGRPVLFLTGGTGLVGRNLREHPDASVYEIIAPTSAELDLRDPVAVAARLAAVGPDLVVHAAGRVGGIQANIAAPLAFLDDNLMMGRNVVMGAYNAGVRRLINLGSTCIYPPTAPNPLREDAILTGPPEQT
;
A
#
# COMPACT_ATOMS: atom_id res chain seq x y z
N MET A 1 28.57 -4.80 -3.74
CA MET A 1 27.26 -4.16 -4.00
C MET A 1 26.45 -4.23 -2.72
N GLY A 2 25.80 -3.12 -2.30
CA GLY A 2 24.88 -3.12 -1.16
C GLY A 2 23.64 -3.96 -1.44
N ARG A 3 22.88 -4.26 -0.38
CA ARG A 3 21.56 -4.89 -0.54
C ARG A 3 20.61 -3.89 -1.21
N PRO A 4 19.67 -4.35 -2.08
CA PRO A 4 18.66 -3.47 -2.63
C PRO A 4 17.76 -2.92 -1.51
N VAL A 5 17.35 -1.67 -1.65
CA VAL A 5 16.53 -0.95 -0.66
C VAL A 5 15.06 -1.19 -0.95
N LEU A 6 14.33 -1.70 0.05
CA LEU A 6 12.89 -1.86 0.04
C LEU A 6 12.26 -0.81 0.96
N PHE A 7 11.44 0.06 0.42
CA PHE A 7 10.62 0.99 1.20
C PHE A 7 9.25 0.38 1.45
N LEU A 8 8.93 0.12 2.72
CA LEU A 8 7.71 -0.55 3.15
C LEU A 8 6.83 0.40 3.95
N THR A 9 5.65 0.72 3.45
CA THR A 9 4.63 1.40 4.25
C THR A 9 3.78 0.37 4.99
N GLY A 10 3.28 0.73 6.16
CA GLY A 10 2.48 -0.20 6.97
C GLY A 10 3.30 -1.33 7.61
N GLY A 11 4.60 -1.11 7.82
CA GLY A 11 5.53 -2.11 8.37
C GLY A 11 5.20 -2.64 9.76
N THR A 12 4.30 -2.00 10.51
CA THR A 12 3.80 -2.44 11.82
C THR A 12 2.48 -3.20 11.75
N GLY A 13 1.81 -3.18 10.59
CA GLY A 13 0.57 -3.93 10.34
C GLY A 13 0.79 -5.42 10.13
N LEU A 14 -0.28 -6.17 9.95
CA LEU A 14 -0.24 -7.64 9.78
C LEU A 14 0.68 -8.04 8.61
N VAL A 15 0.43 -7.53 7.43
CA VAL A 15 1.20 -7.85 6.23
C VAL A 15 2.64 -7.35 6.35
N GLY A 16 2.83 -6.10 6.79
CA GLY A 16 4.15 -5.50 6.92
C GLY A 16 5.06 -6.23 7.90
N ARG A 17 4.54 -6.70 9.03
CA ARG A 17 5.32 -7.52 9.97
C ARG A 17 5.72 -8.86 9.35
N ASN A 18 4.76 -9.59 8.76
CA ASN A 18 5.04 -10.87 8.12
C ASN A 18 6.09 -10.74 7.03
N LEU A 19 6.03 -9.66 6.23
CA LEU A 19 7.04 -9.39 5.21
C LEU A 19 8.43 -9.16 5.82
N ARG A 20 8.51 -8.34 6.87
CA ARG A 20 9.79 -8.03 7.54
C ARG A 20 10.42 -9.22 8.25
N GLU A 21 9.59 -10.12 8.76
CA GLU A 21 10.00 -11.31 9.53
C GLU A 21 10.27 -12.52 8.62
N HIS A 22 9.90 -12.45 7.33
CA HIS A 22 10.13 -13.53 6.40
C HIS A 22 11.63 -13.73 6.14
N PRO A 23 12.15 -14.97 6.14
CA PRO A 23 13.59 -15.23 5.93
C PRO A 23 14.15 -14.61 4.65
N ASP A 24 13.39 -14.64 3.56
CA ASP A 24 13.80 -14.09 2.27
C ASP A 24 13.87 -12.55 2.25
N ALA A 25 13.27 -11.89 3.26
CA ALA A 25 13.37 -10.44 3.38
C ALA A 25 14.79 -9.96 3.69
N SER A 26 15.65 -10.86 4.19
CA SER A 26 17.06 -10.59 4.52
C SER A 26 17.91 -10.14 3.32
N VAL A 27 17.45 -10.37 2.08
CA VAL A 27 18.13 -9.91 0.87
C VAL A 27 17.98 -8.39 0.67
N TYR A 28 17.01 -7.75 1.35
CA TYR A 28 16.76 -6.32 1.26
C TYR A 28 17.27 -5.56 2.49
N GLU A 29 17.63 -4.30 2.27
CA GLU A 29 17.66 -3.31 3.33
C GLU A 29 16.25 -2.71 3.43
N ILE A 30 15.52 -2.98 4.54
CA ILE A 30 14.12 -2.59 4.68
C ILE A 30 14.01 -1.28 5.46
N ILE A 31 13.45 -0.26 4.82
CA ILE A 31 13.10 1.02 5.44
C ILE A 31 11.58 1.07 5.59
N ALA A 32 11.11 1.01 6.84
CA ALA A 32 9.70 0.90 7.16
C ALA A 32 9.28 1.96 8.21
N PRO A 33 9.06 3.22 7.79
CA PRO A 33 8.68 4.27 8.73
C PRO A 33 7.31 3.98 9.34
N THR A 34 7.18 4.31 10.62
CA THR A 34 5.90 4.30 11.33
C THR A 34 5.04 5.50 10.93
N SER A 35 3.76 5.48 11.27
CA SER A 35 2.86 6.64 11.04
C SER A 35 3.26 7.88 11.84
N ALA A 36 3.99 7.74 12.93
CA ALA A 36 4.54 8.86 13.68
C ALA A 36 5.77 9.48 13.00
N GLU A 37 6.52 8.71 12.21
CA GLU A 37 7.71 9.16 11.48
C GLU A 37 7.37 9.71 10.10
N LEU A 38 6.28 9.21 9.50
CA LEU A 38 5.82 9.60 8.16
C LEU A 38 4.30 9.48 8.06
N ASP A 39 3.61 10.62 8.04
CA ASP A 39 2.19 10.65 7.67
C ASP A 39 2.05 10.52 6.15
N LEU A 40 1.51 9.41 5.68
CA LEU A 40 1.34 9.14 4.25
C LEU A 40 0.29 10.04 3.58
N ARG A 41 -0.51 10.78 4.37
CA ARG A 41 -1.45 11.76 3.85
C ARG A 41 -0.78 13.08 3.48
N ASP A 42 0.44 13.33 3.97
CA ASP A 42 1.24 14.49 3.60
C ASP A 42 2.05 14.21 2.32
N PRO A 43 1.64 14.76 1.15
CA PRO A 43 2.31 14.52 -0.12
C PRO A 43 3.75 15.04 -0.16
N VAL A 44 4.03 16.13 0.58
CA VAL A 44 5.36 16.74 0.60
C VAL A 44 6.32 15.88 1.39
N ALA A 45 5.90 15.43 2.58
CA ALA A 45 6.69 14.54 3.42
C ALA A 45 6.98 13.19 2.73
N VAL A 46 5.97 12.60 2.07
CA VAL A 46 6.12 11.34 1.33
C VAL A 46 7.10 11.50 0.16
N ALA A 47 6.93 12.53 -0.65
CA ALA A 47 7.82 12.79 -1.79
C ALA A 47 9.27 13.02 -1.35
N ALA A 48 9.48 13.84 -0.32
CA ALA A 48 10.81 14.11 0.23
C ALA A 48 11.46 12.84 0.79
N ARG A 49 10.69 12.01 1.51
CA ARG A 49 11.20 10.76 2.09
C ARG A 49 11.61 9.76 1.01
N LEU A 50 10.77 9.55 -0.01
CA LEU A 50 11.08 8.63 -1.11
C LEU A 50 12.27 9.12 -1.95
N ALA A 51 12.37 10.43 -2.22
CA ALA A 51 13.51 10.99 -2.90
C ALA A 51 14.82 10.83 -2.10
N ALA A 52 14.78 11.02 -0.78
CA ALA A 52 15.96 10.87 0.09
C ALA A 52 16.41 9.41 0.22
N VAL A 53 15.48 8.47 0.21
CA VAL A 53 15.77 7.03 0.33
C VAL A 53 16.23 6.44 -1.00
N GLY A 54 15.62 6.83 -2.12
CA GLY A 54 15.89 6.28 -3.45
C GLY A 54 15.70 4.75 -3.52
N PRO A 55 14.53 4.20 -3.13
CA PRO A 55 14.38 2.75 -3.00
C PRO A 55 14.35 2.05 -4.36
N ASP A 56 14.84 0.80 -4.39
CA ASP A 56 14.74 -0.09 -5.56
C ASP A 56 13.35 -0.69 -5.72
N LEU A 57 12.63 -0.85 -4.58
CA LEU A 57 11.28 -1.40 -4.52
C LEU A 57 10.46 -0.67 -3.46
N VAL A 58 9.24 -0.34 -3.79
CA VAL A 58 8.25 0.14 -2.82
C VAL A 58 7.16 -0.93 -2.64
N VAL A 59 6.85 -1.26 -1.39
CA VAL A 59 5.67 -2.06 -1.03
C VAL A 59 4.73 -1.20 -0.20
N HIS A 60 3.56 -0.92 -0.76
CA HIS A 60 2.52 -0.15 -0.07
C HIS A 60 1.51 -1.09 0.57
N ALA A 61 1.71 -1.32 1.89
CA ALA A 61 0.85 -2.15 2.73
C ALA A 61 0.16 -1.35 3.83
N ALA A 62 0.30 -0.03 3.83
CA ALA A 62 -0.41 0.85 4.74
C ALA A 62 -1.83 1.09 4.24
N GLY A 63 -2.77 1.17 5.17
CA GLY A 63 -4.13 1.56 4.91
C GLY A 63 -4.86 1.80 6.22
N ARG A 64 -5.86 2.66 6.19
CA ARG A 64 -6.87 2.72 7.24
C ARG A 64 -7.79 1.53 7.03
N VAL A 65 -7.74 0.56 7.96
CA VAL A 65 -8.50 -0.67 7.89
C VAL A 65 -9.44 -0.78 9.09
N GLY A 66 -10.56 -1.46 8.89
CA GLY A 66 -11.54 -1.73 9.94
C GLY A 66 -12.52 -2.79 9.50
N GLY A 67 -13.30 -3.32 10.44
CA GLY A 67 -14.38 -4.23 10.11
C GLY A 67 -15.52 -3.53 9.37
N ILE A 68 -16.49 -4.30 8.87
CA ILE A 68 -17.66 -3.83 8.11
C ILE A 68 -18.36 -2.68 8.83
N GLN A 69 -18.61 -2.79 10.14
CA GLN A 69 -19.29 -1.76 10.93
C GLN A 69 -18.54 -0.43 10.96
N ALA A 70 -17.21 -0.47 11.06
CA ALA A 70 -16.39 0.73 11.04
C ALA A 70 -16.44 1.44 9.66
N ASN A 71 -16.41 0.67 8.58
CA ASN A 71 -16.55 1.19 7.22
C ASN A 71 -17.93 1.83 7.01
N ILE A 72 -19.02 1.18 7.46
CA ILE A 72 -20.39 1.73 7.38
C ILE A 72 -20.51 3.03 8.20
N ALA A 73 -19.89 3.08 9.38
CA ALA A 73 -19.98 4.25 10.27
C ALA A 73 -19.22 5.48 9.75
N ALA A 74 -18.14 5.28 8.98
CA ALA A 74 -17.29 6.39 8.53
C ALA A 74 -16.74 6.19 7.09
N PRO A 75 -17.60 5.95 6.08
CA PRO A 75 -17.18 5.56 4.74
C PRO A 75 -16.28 6.60 4.06
N LEU A 76 -16.60 7.89 4.22
CA LEU A 76 -15.81 8.97 3.63
C LEU A 76 -14.40 9.06 4.23
N ALA A 77 -14.27 8.84 5.53
CA ALA A 77 -12.96 8.91 6.18
C ALA A 77 -12.05 7.72 5.77
N PHE A 78 -12.62 6.54 5.56
CA PHE A 78 -11.87 5.40 5.01
C PHE A 78 -11.46 5.64 3.55
N LEU A 79 -12.37 6.15 2.73
CA LEU A 79 -12.09 6.47 1.33
C LEU A 79 -11.01 7.54 1.22
N ASP A 80 -11.17 8.67 1.92
CA ASP A 80 -10.27 9.82 1.83
C ASP A 80 -8.85 9.47 2.30
N ASP A 81 -8.73 8.89 3.50
CA ASP A 81 -7.42 8.52 4.03
C ASP A 81 -6.68 7.53 3.10
N ASN A 82 -7.37 6.47 2.62
CA ASN A 82 -6.74 5.46 1.77
C ASN A 82 -6.40 5.99 0.38
N LEU A 83 -7.28 6.81 -0.20
CA LEU A 83 -7.02 7.45 -1.49
C LEU A 83 -5.81 8.39 -1.42
N MET A 84 -5.74 9.22 -0.37
CA MET A 84 -4.62 10.14 -0.17
C MET A 84 -3.30 9.39 0.04
N MET A 85 -3.28 8.39 0.92
CA MET A 85 -2.08 7.60 1.18
C MET A 85 -1.60 6.88 -0.07
N GLY A 86 -2.49 6.17 -0.77
CA GLY A 86 -2.15 5.44 -1.99
C GLY A 86 -1.64 6.36 -3.09
N ARG A 87 -2.35 7.47 -3.35
CA ARG A 87 -1.94 8.47 -4.34
C ARG A 87 -0.56 9.04 -4.01
N ASN A 88 -0.32 9.45 -2.78
CA ASN A 88 0.92 10.08 -2.39
C ASN A 88 2.12 9.14 -2.50
N VAL A 89 1.95 7.86 -2.11
CA VAL A 89 3.00 6.84 -2.25
C VAL A 89 3.30 6.54 -3.72
N VAL A 90 2.28 6.35 -4.55
CA VAL A 90 2.46 6.07 -5.98
C VAL A 90 3.13 7.25 -6.70
N MET A 91 2.64 8.47 -6.49
CA MET A 91 3.20 9.66 -7.11
C MET A 91 4.60 9.98 -6.59
N GLY A 92 4.83 9.82 -5.29
CA GLY A 92 6.15 10.01 -4.69
C GLY A 92 7.17 9.01 -5.22
N ALA A 93 6.80 7.74 -5.35
CA ALA A 93 7.64 6.70 -5.93
C ALA A 93 7.94 6.98 -7.41
N TYR A 94 6.94 7.35 -8.18
CA TYR A 94 7.12 7.73 -9.60
C TYR A 94 8.10 8.90 -9.76
N ASN A 95 7.90 9.97 -8.99
CA ASN A 95 8.75 11.16 -9.05
C ASN A 95 10.19 10.88 -8.56
N ALA A 96 10.36 9.95 -7.65
CA ALA A 96 11.67 9.48 -7.17
C ALA A 96 12.36 8.50 -8.16
N GLY A 97 11.73 8.17 -9.29
CA GLY A 97 12.29 7.26 -10.30
C GLY A 97 12.22 5.78 -9.92
N VAL A 98 11.41 5.42 -8.93
CA VAL A 98 11.20 4.02 -8.53
C VAL A 98 10.51 3.25 -9.66
N ARG A 99 11.10 2.12 -10.07
CA ARG A 99 10.59 1.32 -11.18
C ARG A 99 9.72 0.14 -10.76
N ARG A 100 9.74 -0.21 -9.48
CA ARG A 100 9.04 -1.37 -8.95
C ARG A 100 8.22 -0.96 -7.74
N LEU A 101 6.90 -1.07 -7.88
CA LEU A 101 5.96 -0.78 -6.80
C LEU A 101 4.93 -1.92 -6.72
N ILE A 102 4.71 -2.41 -5.50
CA ILE A 102 3.63 -3.34 -5.18
C ILE A 102 2.65 -2.60 -4.29
N ASN A 103 1.42 -2.45 -4.77
CA ASN A 103 0.32 -1.92 -3.98
C ASN A 103 -0.61 -3.06 -3.58
N LEU A 104 -0.89 -3.20 -2.28
CA LEU A 104 -1.83 -4.21 -1.82
C LEU A 104 -3.26 -3.73 -2.09
N GLY A 105 -3.99 -4.57 -2.79
CA GLY A 105 -5.41 -4.37 -3.08
C GLY A 105 -6.32 -5.24 -2.20
N SER A 106 -7.58 -5.30 -2.59
CA SER A 106 -8.59 -6.15 -1.96
C SER A 106 -9.35 -6.92 -3.04
N THR A 107 -9.76 -8.14 -2.72
CA THR A 107 -10.67 -8.91 -3.60
C THR A 107 -12.05 -8.27 -3.71
N CYS A 108 -12.42 -7.37 -2.80
CA CYS A 108 -13.69 -6.63 -2.85
C CYS A 108 -13.83 -5.68 -4.04
N ILE A 109 -12.74 -5.45 -4.81
CA ILE A 109 -12.82 -4.70 -6.08
C ILE A 109 -13.47 -5.49 -7.21
N TYR A 110 -13.59 -6.83 -7.06
CA TYR A 110 -14.24 -7.68 -8.04
C TYR A 110 -15.74 -7.76 -7.80
N PRO A 111 -16.56 -7.91 -8.86
CA PRO A 111 -17.97 -8.22 -8.70
C PRO A 111 -18.17 -9.54 -7.92
N PRO A 112 -19.19 -9.64 -7.03
CA PRO A 112 -19.48 -10.89 -6.32
C PRO A 112 -19.79 -12.08 -7.25
N THR A 113 -20.20 -11.78 -8.48
CA THR A 113 -20.56 -12.77 -9.51
C THR A 113 -19.36 -13.14 -10.41
N ALA A 114 -18.17 -12.58 -10.16
CA ALA A 114 -17.01 -12.91 -10.96
C ALA A 114 -16.63 -14.39 -10.81
N PRO A 115 -16.32 -15.11 -11.91
CA PRO A 115 -15.97 -16.52 -11.85
C PRO A 115 -14.63 -16.74 -11.15
N ASN A 116 -14.49 -17.87 -10.48
CA ASN A 116 -13.21 -18.30 -9.91
C ASN A 116 -12.46 -19.22 -10.89
N PRO A 117 -11.10 -19.09 -10.97
CA PRO A 117 -10.26 -18.11 -10.29
C PRO A 117 -10.50 -16.67 -10.80
N LEU A 118 -10.38 -15.68 -9.91
CA LEU A 118 -10.51 -14.28 -10.28
C LEU A 118 -9.42 -13.87 -11.28
N ARG A 119 -9.80 -13.13 -12.31
CA ARG A 119 -8.91 -12.63 -13.35
C ARG A 119 -8.93 -11.11 -13.39
N GLU A 120 -7.83 -10.49 -13.76
CA GLU A 120 -7.70 -9.02 -13.80
C GLU A 120 -8.73 -8.35 -14.72
N ASP A 121 -9.11 -9.01 -15.82
CA ASP A 121 -10.12 -8.53 -16.77
C ASP A 121 -11.56 -8.53 -16.20
N ALA A 122 -11.79 -9.18 -15.06
CA ALA A 122 -13.07 -9.15 -14.37
C ALA A 122 -13.28 -7.87 -13.50
N ILE A 123 -12.22 -7.08 -13.28
CA ILE A 123 -12.35 -5.80 -12.58
C ILE A 123 -13.21 -4.86 -13.43
N LEU A 124 -14.15 -4.13 -12.79
CA LEU A 124 -15.07 -3.19 -13.44
C LEU A 124 -16.11 -3.80 -14.39
N THR A 125 -16.26 -5.11 -14.43
CA THR A 125 -17.31 -5.76 -15.23
C THR A 125 -18.68 -5.76 -14.55
N GLY A 126 -18.76 -5.30 -13.31
CA GLY A 126 -19.97 -5.16 -12.52
C GLY A 126 -19.73 -4.35 -11.25
N PRO A 127 -20.74 -4.15 -10.41
CA PRO A 127 -20.56 -3.44 -9.14
C PRO A 127 -19.62 -4.23 -8.21
N PRO A 128 -18.76 -3.55 -7.46
CA PRO A 128 -17.92 -4.19 -6.44
C PRO A 128 -18.78 -4.74 -5.30
N GLU A 129 -18.18 -5.50 -4.41
CA GLU A 129 -18.84 -6.01 -3.22
C GLU A 129 -19.38 -4.87 -2.32
N GLN A 130 -20.58 -5.05 -1.80
CA GLN A 130 -21.25 -4.06 -0.93
C GLN A 130 -20.77 -4.19 0.53
N THR A 131 -19.54 -3.78 0.82
CA THR A 131 -19.00 -3.79 2.19
C THR A 131 -18.31 -2.48 2.53
#